data_b0741a0785c62068b9860e2298ae4444
#
_entry.id   b0741a0785c62068b9860e2298ae4444
#
_cell.length_a   1.000
_cell.length_b   1.000
_cell.length_c   1.000
_cell.angle_alpha   90.00
_cell.angle_beta   90.00
_cell.angle_gamma   90.00
#
_symmetry.space_group_name_H-M   'P 1'
#
loop_
_entity.id
_entity.type
_entity.pdbx_description
1 polymer ?
#
loop_
_entity_poly.entity_id
_entity_poly.type
_entity_poly.pdbx_seq_one_letter_code
_entity_poly.pdbx_strand_id
1 'polypeptide(L)'
;MILGLISDIHGNLAALKAVLADMEQSGAEKVLCLGDVVGYGPFPGECLDLVRRCGAVLMGNHEEALLYGAENFNPRARRAIDWTREHLQTDGDEQTREYRWRILRNLQLHAQDGPFLFTHASPRQPTREYVLPKDIHNHAKMQEIFSLIPQVCFVGHTHIPGVFLPDLTFTPPSQLWASTYFIEPGEKALVNIGSVGQPRDGDVRACYVLLDTDPGAPRVVYRRIAYDVEATAMAIEANPNLDHYLAERLRLGR
;
A
#
# COMPACT_ATOMS: atom_id res chain seq x y z
N MET A 1 -12.98 14.95 -9.20
CA MET A 1 -12.52 14.68 -7.82
C MET A 1 -11.17 13.98 -7.89
N ILE A 2 -10.22 14.42 -7.04
CA ILE A 2 -8.89 13.80 -6.98
C ILE A 2 -8.80 12.94 -5.71
N LEU A 3 -8.60 11.64 -5.86
CA LEU A 3 -8.39 10.70 -4.74
C LEU A 3 -6.90 10.38 -4.63
N GLY A 4 -6.33 10.53 -3.43
CA GLY A 4 -5.01 10.01 -3.09
C GLY A 4 -5.12 8.55 -2.66
N LEU A 5 -4.38 7.64 -3.30
CA LEU A 5 -4.35 6.22 -2.97
C LEU A 5 -2.97 5.86 -2.43
N ILE A 6 -2.93 5.37 -1.18
CA ILE A 6 -1.71 4.91 -0.49
C ILE A 6 -1.83 3.46 -0.09
N SER A 7 -0.72 2.76 0.01
CA SER A 7 -0.64 1.37 0.49
C SER A 7 0.75 1.07 1.05
N ASP A 8 0.85 -0.03 1.80
CA ASP A 8 2.13 -0.61 2.20
C ASP A 8 3.04 0.44 2.89
N ILE A 9 2.49 1.06 3.94
CA ILE A 9 3.15 2.10 4.74
C ILE A 9 4.19 1.49 5.66
N HIS A 10 3.86 0.31 6.22
CA HIS A 10 4.79 -0.47 7.02
C HIS A 10 5.50 0.31 8.12
N GLY A 11 4.77 1.08 8.92
CA GLY A 11 5.34 1.83 10.04
C GLY A 11 6.42 2.85 9.65
N ASN A 12 6.52 3.24 8.37
CA ASN A 12 7.45 4.24 7.87
C ASN A 12 6.84 5.64 7.97
N LEU A 13 6.95 6.24 9.15
CA LEU A 13 6.34 7.52 9.46
C LEU A 13 6.91 8.67 8.60
N ALA A 14 8.21 8.63 8.29
CA ALA A 14 8.85 9.68 7.48
C ALA A 14 8.30 9.68 6.05
N ALA A 15 8.17 8.51 5.43
CA ALA A 15 7.57 8.36 4.10
C ALA A 15 6.11 8.78 4.09
N LEU A 16 5.31 8.32 5.08
CA LEU A 16 3.89 8.67 5.18
C LEU A 16 3.68 10.18 5.31
N LYS A 17 4.44 10.86 6.16
CA LYS A 17 4.36 12.32 6.31
C LYS A 17 4.68 13.05 5.01
N ALA A 18 5.74 12.64 4.30
CA ALA A 18 6.14 13.25 3.04
C ALA A 18 5.05 13.07 1.96
N VAL A 19 4.46 11.87 1.86
CA VAL A 19 3.37 11.57 0.92
C VAL A 19 2.12 12.36 1.23
N LEU A 20 1.69 12.44 2.49
CA LEU A 20 0.49 13.20 2.87
C LEU A 20 0.66 14.71 2.59
N ALA A 21 1.86 15.26 2.81
CA ALA A 21 2.15 16.66 2.48
C ALA A 21 2.10 16.93 0.97
N ASP A 22 2.62 16.01 0.14
CA ASP A 22 2.55 16.13 -1.33
C ASP A 22 1.11 15.98 -1.85
N MET A 23 0.30 15.10 -1.25
CA MET A 23 -1.11 14.94 -1.57
C MET A 23 -1.91 16.22 -1.32
N GLU A 24 -1.68 16.87 -0.18
CA GLU A 24 -2.33 18.13 0.16
C GLU A 24 -1.97 19.22 -0.87
N GLN A 25 -0.69 19.34 -1.24
CA GLN A 25 -0.23 20.28 -2.27
C GLN A 25 -0.76 19.95 -3.66
N SER A 26 -1.01 18.67 -3.94
CA SER A 26 -1.54 18.17 -5.23
C SER A 26 -3.07 18.27 -5.33
N GLY A 27 -3.75 18.75 -4.31
CA GLY A 27 -5.19 18.95 -4.30
C GLY A 27 -6.01 17.66 -4.13
N ALA A 28 -5.45 16.62 -3.51
CA ALA A 28 -6.22 15.42 -3.18
C ALA A 28 -7.35 15.75 -2.19
N GLU A 29 -8.58 15.47 -2.59
CA GLU A 29 -9.80 15.78 -1.83
C GLU A 29 -10.10 14.70 -0.77
N LYS A 30 -9.71 13.48 -1.05
CA LYS A 30 -9.84 12.32 -0.16
C LYS A 30 -8.63 11.41 -0.29
N VAL A 31 -8.34 10.66 0.77
CA VAL A 31 -7.27 9.66 0.78
C VAL A 31 -7.87 8.29 1.12
N LEU A 32 -7.53 7.26 0.35
CA LEU A 32 -7.79 5.86 0.66
C LEU A 32 -6.46 5.15 0.95
N CYS A 33 -6.43 4.35 2.02
CA CYS A 33 -5.32 3.46 2.33
C CYS A 33 -5.71 2.01 2.02
N LEU A 34 -4.96 1.34 1.16
CA LEU A 34 -5.25 -0.03 0.73
C LEU A 34 -4.67 -1.09 1.69
N GLY A 35 -4.20 -0.70 2.87
CA GLY A 35 -3.72 -1.62 3.90
C GLY A 35 -2.20 -1.62 4.07
N ASP A 36 -1.72 -2.54 4.89
CA ASP A 36 -0.33 -2.69 5.34
C ASP A 36 0.24 -1.37 5.90
N VAL A 37 -0.52 -0.79 6.83
CA VAL A 37 -0.11 0.39 7.61
C VAL A 37 1.00 0.00 8.58
N VAL A 38 0.91 -1.20 9.16
CA VAL A 38 1.80 -1.73 10.20
C VAL A 38 2.77 -2.78 9.67
N GLY A 39 3.66 -3.24 10.56
CA GLY A 39 4.69 -4.23 10.26
C GLY A 39 5.94 -3.62 9.64
N TYR A 40 7.07 -4.32 9.75
CA TYR A 40 8.42 -3.96 9.28
C TYR A 40 9.03 -2.70 9.92
N GLY A 41 8.37 -1.57 9.85
CA GLY A 41 8.90 -0.27 10.29
C GLY A 41 8.64 0.03 11.76
N PRO A 42 9.36 1.03 12.32
CA PRO A 42 9.47 1.24 13.76
C PRO A 42 8.35 2.11 14.37
N PHE A 43 7.45 2.71 13.54
CA PHE A 43 6.45 3.67 13.99
C PHE A 43 5.00 3.27 13.66
N PRO A 44 4.55 2.04 14.04
CA PRO A 44 3.22 1.55 13.66
C PRO A 44 2.09 2.37 14.29
N GLY A 45 2.25 2.81 15.53
CA GLY A 45 1.24 3.59 16.25
C GLY A 45 0.99 4.94 15.61
N GLU A 46 2.05 5.70 15.34
CA GLU A 46 1.99 7.02 14.72
C GLU A 46 1.43 6.93 13.28
N CYS A 47 1.75 5.87 12.55
CA CYS A 47 1.17 5.64 11.22
C CYS A 47 -0.34 5.38 11.31
N LEU A 48 -0.81 4.57 12.25
CA LEU A 48 -2.23 4.37 12.51
C LEU A 48 -2.95 5.68 12.89
N ASP A 49 -2.30 6.54 13.69
CA ASP A 49 -2.85 7.83 14.10
C ASP A 49 -2.99 8.80 12.91
N LEU A 50 -2.11 8.72 11.91
CA LEU A 50 -2.19 9.54 10.70
C LEU A 50 -3.25 9.03 9.72
N VAL A 51 -3.31 7.72 9.45
CA VAL A 51 -4.26 7.14 8.49
C VAL A 51 -5.72 7.20 8.95
N ARG A 52 -5.99 7.51 10.22
CA ARG A 52 -7.35 7.79 10.71
C ARG A 52 -8.07 8.91 9.94
N ARG A 53 -7.29 9.79 9.27
CA ARG A 53 -7.82 10.89 8.46
C ARG A 53 -8.20 10.45 7.04
N CYS A 54 -7.85 9.22 6.66
CA CYS A 54 -8.27 8.65 5.40
C CYS A 54 -9.79 8.39 5.40
N GLY A 55 -10.40 8.53 4.23
CA GLY A 55 -11.83 8.22 4.04
C GLY A 55 -12.15 6.73 4.23
N ALA A 56 -11.16 5.85 3.92
CA ALA A 56 -11.20 4.44 4.24
C ALA A 56 -9.77 3.89 4.42
N VAL A 57 -9.65 2.84 5.24
CA VAL A 57 -8.45 2.02 5.40
C VAL A 57 -8.86 0.57 5.21
N LEU A 58 -8.22 -0.13 4.29
CA LEU A 58 -8.48 -1.54 4.03
C LEU A 58 -7.54 -2.43 4.85
N MET A 59 -7.91 -3.70 4.97
CA MET A 59 -7.09 -4.71 5.62
C MET A 59 -6.02 -5.22 4.67
N GLY A 60 -4.75 -5.05 5.03
CA GLY A 60 -3.64 -5.74 4.40
C GLY A 60 -3.31 -7.06 5.11
N ASN A 61 -2.37 -7.82 4.53
CA ASN A 61 -1.95 -9.08 5.16
C ASN A 61 -1.20 -8.86 6.48
N HIS A 62 -0.59 -7.70 6.70
CA HIS A 62 0.07 -7.38 7.97
C HIS A 62 -0.93 -7.08 9.07
N GLU A 63 -2.02 -6.37 8.82
CA GLU A 63 -3.12 -6.19 9.79
C GLU A 63 -3.82 -7.53 10.05
N GLU A 64 -4.05 -8.35 9.02
CA GLU A 64 -4.61 -9.69 9.17
C GLU A 64 -3.74 -10.56 10.08
N ALA A 65 -2.42 -10.58 9.83
CA ALA A 65 -1.47 -11.32 10.67
C ALA A 65 -1.37 -10.77 12.10
N LEU A 66 -1.44 -9.46 12.27
CA LEU A 66 -1.46 -8.82 13.58
C LEU A 66 -2.67 -9.26 14.42
N LEU A 67 -3.84 -9.39 13.79
CA LEU A 67 -5.09 -9.76 14.46
C LEU A 67 -5.23 -11.26 14.70
N TYR A 68 -4.86 -12.08 13.72
CA TYR A 68 -5.22 -13.50 13.68
C TYR A 68 -4.03 -14.46 13.74
N GLY A 69 -2.80 -13.96 13.62
CA GLY A 69 -1.58 -14.75 13.68
C GLY A 69 -0.76 -14.71 12.39
N ALA A 70 0.57 -14.82 12.53
CA ALA A 70 1.55 -14.66 11.46
C ALA A 70 2.22 -16.00 11.05
N GLU A 71 1.50 -17.13 11.14
CA GLU A 71 2.06 -18.48 10.93
C GLU A 71 2.63 -18.67 9.51
N ASN A 72 2.03 -18.00 8.52
CA ASN A 72 2.43 -18.09 7.11
C ASN A 72 3.50 -17.07 6.70
N PHE A 73 4.00 -16.27 7.64
CA PHE A 73 5.03 -15.27 7.37
C PHE A 73 6.43 -15.88 7.51
N ASN A 74 7.39 -15.36 6.73
CA ASN A 74 8.78 -15.68 6.96
C ASN A 74 9.25 -15.20 8.36
N PRO A 75 10.32 -15.79 8.94
CA PRO A 75 10.71 -15.48 10.32
C PRO A 75 10.95 -14.01 10.62
N ARG A 76 11.49 -13.22 9.67
CA ARG A 76 11.75 -11.79 9.86
C ARG A 76 10.45 -10.99 9.91
N ALA A 77 9.55 -11.25 8.96
CA ALA A 77 8.25 -10.59 8.91
C ALA A 77 7.41 -10.96 10.15
N ARG A 78 7.41 -12.23 10.56
CA ARG A 78 6.73 -12.69 11.77
C ARG A 78 7.24 -11.95 13.01
N ARG A 79 8.56 -11.87 13.21
CA ARG A 79 9.15 -11.13 14.34
C ARG A 79 8.71 -9.67 14.35
N ALA A 80 8.68 -9.01 13.19
CA ALA A 80 8.23 -7.63 13.09
C ALA A 80 6.74 -7.47 13.45
N ILE A 81 5.87 -8.42 13.05
CA ILE A 81 4.44 -8.42 13.42
C ILE A 81 4.27 -8.68 14.92
N ASP A 82 4.98 -9.65 15.49
CA ASP A 82 4.90 -9.96 16.92
C ASP A 82 5.33 -8.74 17.75
N TRP A 83 6.47 -8.11 17.41
CA TRP A 83 6.89 -6.85 18.02
C TRP A 83 5.84 -5.73 17.84
N THR A 84 5.30 -5.56 16.64
CA THR A 84 4.27 -4.54 16.38
C THR A 84 3.05 -4.72 17.29
N ARG A 85 2.63 -5.98 17.49
CA ARG A 85 1.51 -6.31 18.41
C ARG A 85 1.81 -5.91 19.84
N GLU A 86 2.99 -6.29 20.37
CA GLU A 86 3.43 -5.94 21.72
C GLU A 86 3.56 -4.43 21.89
N HIS A 87 4.15 -3.76 20.91
CA HIS A 87 4.31 -2.30 20.92
C HIS A 87 2.95 -1.59 20.98
N LEU A 88 2.00 -1.93 20.12
CA LEU A 88 0.66 -1.34 20.11
C LEU A 88 -0.17 -1.63 21.37
N GLN A 89 0.20 -2.65 22.15
CA GLN A 89 -0.42 -2.94 23.44
C GLN A 89 0.10 -2.07 24.58
N THR A 90 1.28 -1.47 24.41
CA THR A 90 1.98 -0.73 25.48
C THR A 90 2.22 0.74 25.16
N ASP A 91 2.21 1.12 23.88
CA ASP A 91 2.52 2.48 23.43
C ASP A 91 1.32 3.43 23.57
N GLY A 92 1.57 4.56 24.23
CA GLY A 92 0.55 5.58 24.51
C GLY A 92 -0.30 5.28 25.76
N ASP A 93 -1.29 6.13 26.02
CA ASP A 93 -2.28 5.92 27.06
C ASP A 93 -3.33 4.87 26.66
N GLU A 94 -4.18 4.47 27.61
CA GLU A 94 -5.22 3.45 27.38
C GLU A 94 -6.19 3.84 26.28
N GLN A 95 -6.59 5.11 26.23
CA GLN A 95 -7.51 5.62 25.22
C GLN A 95 -6.93 5.56 23.81
N THR A 96 -5.65 5.92 23.67
CA THR A 96 -4.89 5.82 22.39
C THR A 96 -4.78 4.39 21.93
N ARG A 97 -4.40 3.46 22.81
CA ARG A 97 -4.29 2.04 22.49
C ARG A 97 -5.63 1.46 22.05
N GLU A 98 -6.69 1.68 22.82
CA GLU A 98 -8.02 1.19 22.49
C GLU A 98 -8.52 1.75 21.14
N TYR A 99 -8.22 3.01 20.88
CA TYR A 99 -8.57 3.65 19.61
C TYR A 99 -7.85 2.99 18.40
N ARG A 100 -6.53 2.74 18.50
CA ARG A 100 -5.74 2.08 17.44
C ARG A 100 -6.24 0.66 17.17
N TRP A 101 -6.51 -0.12 18.25
CA TRP A 101 -7.07 -1.46 18.13
C TRP A 101 -8.49 -1.46 17.54
N ARG A 102 -9.29 -0.44 17.81
CA ARG A 102 -10.62 -0.28 17.21
C ARG A 102 -10.51 -0.03 15.70
N ILE A 103 -9.55 0.78 15.21
CA ILE A 103 -9.28 0.94 13.78
C ILE A 103 -8.99 -0.44 13.18
N LEU A 104 -8.02 -1.16 13.71
CA LEU A 104 -7.57 -2.45 13.18
C LEU A 104 -8.70 -3.50 13.08
N ARG A 105 -9.59 -3.55 14.08
CA ARG A 105 -10.71 -4.52 14.10
C ARG A 105 -11.83 -4.20 13.13
N ASN A 106 -11.91 -2.99 12.61
CA ASN A 106 -13.00 -2.53 11.73
C ASN A 106 -12.55 -2.36 10.25
N LEU A 107 -11.37 -2.82 9.90
CA LEU A 107 -10.86 -2.75 8.53
C LEU A 107 -11.70 -3.63 7.60
N GLN A 108 -11.99 -3.10 6.41
CA GLN A 108 -12.71 -3.81 5.37
C GLN A 108 -11.73 -4.47 4.40
N LEU A 109 -12.13 -5.58 3.75
CA LEU A 109 -11.29 -6.29 2.77
C LEU A 109 -11.23 -5.57 1.42
N HIS A 110 -12.28 -4.84 1.08
CA HIS A 110 -12.38 -4.09 -0.19
C HIS A 110 -13.32 -2.90 -0.04
N ALA A 111 -13.18 -1.94 -0.94
CA ALA A 111 -14.12 -0.85 -1.14
C ALA A 111 -14.40 -0.71 -2.64
N GLN A 112 -15.56 -0.14 -2.98
CA GLN A 112 -15.91 0.14 -4.37
C GLN A 112 -16.58 1.52 -4.48
N ASP A 113 -16.17 2.27 -5.49
CA ASP A 113 -16.79 3.54 -5.85
C ASP A 113 -17.01 3.56 -7.38
N GLY A 114 -18.25 3.40 -7.78
CA GLY A 114 -18.61 3.26 -9.19
C GLY A 114 -17.84 2.14 -9.92
N PRO A 115 -17.05 2.48 -10.95
CA PRO A 115 -16.25 1.51 -11.71
C PRO A 115 -14.92 1.13 -11.04
N PHE A 116 -14.57 1.73 -9.91
CA PHE A 116 -13.30 1.55 -9.22
C PHE A 116 -13.45 0.59 -8.05
N LEU A 117 -12.69 -0.49 -8.07
CA LEU A 117 -12.55 -1.46 -6.99
C LEU A 117 -11.21 -1.23 -6.28
N PHE A 118 -11.21 -1.28 -4.96
CA PHE A 118 -10.02 -1.11 -4.13
C PHE A 118 -9.86 -2.33 -3.23
N THR A 119 -8.68 -2.93 -3.23
CA THR A 119 -8.33 -4.04 -2.35
C THR A 119 -6.83 -4.04 -2.09
N HIS A 120 -6.35 -4.69 -1.03
CA HIS A 120 -4.92 -4.70 -0.75
C HIS A 120 -4.13 -5.54 -1.76
N ALA A 121 -4.52 -6.79 -2.02
CA ALA A 121 -3.72 -7.73 -2.82
C ALA A 121 -4.32 -8.06 -4.20
N SER A 122 -5.47 -8.70 -4.25
CA SER A 122 -6.18 -8.97 -5.51
C SER A 122 -7.69 -9.06 -5.29
N PRO A 123 -8.52 -8.87 -6.33
CA PRO A 123 -9.96 -9.03 -6.19
C PRO A 123 -10.37 -10.46 -5.82
N ARG A 124 -9.53 -11.46 -6.12
CA ARG A 124 -9.74 -12.88 -5.86
C ARG A 124 -9.39 -13.29 -4.43
N GLN A 125 -8.30 -12.73 -3.90
CA GLN A 125 -7.82 -12.93 -2.52
C GLN A 125 -7.35 -11.59 -1.95
N PRO A 126 -8.23 -10.82 -1.31
CA PRO A 126 -8.01 -9.42 -0.99
C PRO A 126 -6.78 -9.09 -0.16
N THR A 127 -6.29 -10.01 0.68
CA THR A 127 -5.15 -9.75 1.59
C THR A 127 -3.86 -10.46 1.23
N ARG A 128 -3.87 -11.54 0.40
CA ARG A 128 -2.71 -12.46 0.35
C ARG A 128 -2.15 -12.75 -1.02
N GLU A 129 -2.90 -12.55 -2.11
CA GLU A 129 -2.46 -12.95 -3.43
C GLU A 129 -1.49 -11.96 -4.04
N TYR A 130 -0.25 -12.39 -4.29
CA TYR A 130 0.70 -11.61 -5.09
C TYR A 130 0.30 -11.59 -6.56
N VAL A 131 0.22 -10.40 -7.16
CA VAL A 131 0.12 -10.23 -8.61
C VAL A 131 1.39 -9.51 -9.08
N LEU A 132 2.35 -10.31 -9.54
CA LEU A 132 3.68 -9.84 -9.93
C LEU A 132 3.75 -9.58 -11.45
N PRO A 133 4.67 -8.75 -11.95
CA PRO A 133 4.85 -8.52 -13.39
C PRO A 133 4.98 -9.80 -14.23
N LYS A 134 5.61 -10.85 -13.70
CA LYS A 134 5.74 -12.15 -14.37
C LYS A 134 4.42 -12.91 -14.55
N ASP A 135 3.37 -12.54 -13.80
CA ASP A 135 2.06 -13.21 -13.87
C ASP A 135 1.31 -12.95 -15.18
N ILE A 136 1.77 -12.00 -16.00
CA ILE A 136 1.32 -11.84 -17.40
C ILE A 136 1.47 -13.16 -18.20
N HIS A 137 2.37 -14.05 -17.79
CA HIS A 137 2.54 -15.39 -18.39
C HIS A 137 1.60 -16.44 -17.78
N ASN A 138 0.85 -16.11 -16.73
CA ASN A 138 -0.16 -17.00 -16.13
C ASN A 138 -1.57 -16.57 -16.57
N HIS A 139 -1.93 -16.96 -17.80
CA HIS A 139 -3.17 -16.56 -18.45
C HIS A 139 -4.41 -16.90 -17.61
N ALA A 140 -4.47 -18.11 -17.01
CA ALA A 140 -5.61 -18.54 -16.21
C ALA A 140 -5.82 -17.63 -14.98
N LYS A 141 -4.74 -17.32 -14.25
CA LYS A 141 -4.77 -16.42 -13.11
C LYS A 141 -5.24 -15.03 -13.50
N MET A 142 -4.65 -14.46 -14.55
CA MET A 142 -4.98 -13.10 -14.99
C MET A 142 -6.42 -13.02 -15.51
N GLN A 143 -6.88 -14.02 -16.25
CA GLN A 143 -8.26 -14.08 -16.73
C GLN A 143 -9.26 -14.11 -15.56
N GLU A 144 -9.02 -14.93 -14.54
CA GLU A 144 -9.87 -14.96 -13.35
C GLU A 144 -9.87 -13.60 -12.62
N ILE A 145 -8.69 -12.97 -12.42
CA ILE A 145 -8.58 -11.66 -11.80
C ILE A 145 -9.40 -10.62 -12.59
N PHE A 146 -9.19 -10.52 -13.90
CA PHE A 146 -9.91 -9.57 -14.74
C PHE A 146 -11.43 -9.82 -14.82
N SER A 147 -11.89 -11.08 -14.62
CA SER A 147 -13.32 -11.39 -14.57
C SER A 147 -14.01 -10.70 -13.38
N LEU A 148 -13.28 -10.48 -12.27
CA LEU A 148 -13.79 -9.87 -11.04
C LEU A 148 -13.67 -8.34 -11.01
N ILE A 149 -12.92 -7.74 -11.94
CA ILE A 149 -12.73 -6.29 -12.01
C ILE A 149 -13.91 -5.64 -12.75
N PRO A 150 -14.60 -4.64 -12.16
CA PRO A 150 -15.66 -3.91 -12.86
C PRO A 150 -15.09 -3.11 -14.04
N GLN A 151 -14.19 -2.18 -13.82
CA GLN A 151 -13.38 -1.49 -14.83
C GLN A 151 -11.94 -1.34 -14.35
N VAL A 152 -11.66 -0.67 -13.24
CA VAL A 152 -10.31 -0.55 -12.70
C VAL A 152 -10.27 -1.10 -11.28
N CYS A 153 -9.29 -1.94 -10.98
CA CYS A 153 -8.99 -2.39 -9.62
C CYS A 153 -7.63 -1.84 -9.17
N PHE A 154 -7.59 -1.22 -8.00
CA PHE A 154 -6.38 -0.70 -7.39
C PHE A 154 -5.89 -1.65 -6.29
N VAL A 155 -4.59 -1.97 -6.32
CA VAL A 155 -3.93 -2.89 -5.40
C VAL A 155 -2.56 -2.38 -4.95
N GLY A 156 -2.04 -2.92 -3.83
CA GLY A 156 -0.68 -2.72 -3.34
C GLY A 156 0.07 -4.04 -3.23
N HIS A 157 0.44 -4.44 -1.99
CA HIS A 157 0.96 -5.75 -1.55
C HIS A 157 2.30 -6.18 -2.16
N THR A 158 2.49 -6.07 -3.46
CA THR A 158 3.77 -6.45 -4.10
C THR A 158 4.83 -5.36 -3.98
N HIS A 159 4.42 -4.10 -3.73
CA HIS A 159 5.24 -2.89 -3.70
C HIS A 159 5.90 -2.58 -5.06
N ILE A 160 5.41 -3.15 -6.15
CA ILE A 160 5.91 -2.94 -7.51
C ILE A 160 4.82 -2.22 -8.30
N PRO A 161 4.93 -0.90 -8.49
CA PRO A 161 3.89 -0.13 -9.17
C PRO A 161 3.84 -0.40 -10.67
N GLY A 162 2.64 -0.35 -11.22
CA GLY A 162 2.41 -0.51 -12.65
C GLY A 162 0.98 -0.93 -12.98
N VAL A 163 0.71 -0.99 -14.26
CA VAL A 163 -0.61 -1.29 -14.82
C VAL A 163 -0.57 -2.62 -15.56
N PHE A 164 -1.49 -3.52 -15.20
CA PHE A 164 -1.75 -4.76 -15.94
C PHE A 164 -3.03 -4.56 -16.77
N LEU A 165 -2.99 -5.00 -18.02
CA LEU A 165 -4.13 -4.98 -18.93
C LEU A 165 -4.57 -6.39 -19.34
N PRO A 166 -5.80 -6.56 -19.86
CA PRO A 166 -6.34 -7.87 -20.25
C PRO A 166 -5.58 -8.55 -21.39
N ASP A 167 -4.84 -7.79 -22.19
CA ASP A 167 -3.95 -8.31 -23.24
C ASP A 167 -2.66 -8.94 -22.70
N LEU A 168 -2.57 -9.06 -21.36
CA LEU A 168 -1.42 -9.65 -20.64
C LEU A 168 -0.16 -8.80 -20.74
N THR A 169 -0.29 -7.50 -20.82
CA THR A 169 0.83 -6.56 -20.69
C THR A 169 0.95 -6.04 -19.26
N PHE A 170 2.17 -5.67 -18.88
CA PHE A 170 2.48 -4.93 -17.66
C PHE A 170 3.33 -3.72 -18.01
N THR A 171 2.88 -2.53 -17.61
CA THR A 171 3.57 -1.27 -17.88
C THR A 171 3.94 -0.59 -16.57
N PRO A 172 5.24 -0.49 -16.21
CA PRO A 172 5.69 0.25 -15.04
C PRO A 172 5.54 1.77 -15.26
N PRO A 173 5.45 2.58 -14.19
CA PRO A 173 5.28 4.04 -14.30
C PRO A 173 6.35 4.74 -15.14
N SER A 174 7.57 4.22 -15.17
CA SER A 174 8.68 4.77 -15.96
C SER A 174 8.49 4.69 -17.49
N GLN A 175 7.58 3.83 -17.95
CA GLN A 175 7.22 3.66 -19.36
C GLN A 175 5.92 4.40 -19.73
N LEU A 176 5.21 4.95 -18.75
CA LEU A 176 4.02 5.77 -18.97
C LEU A 176 4.41 7.23 -19.25
N TRP A 177 3.70 7.87 -20.17
CA TRP A 177 3.92 9.29 -20.44
C TRP A 177 3.63 10.13 -19.18
N ALA A 178 4.60 10.90 -18.74
CA ALA A 178 4.54 11.68 -17.51
C ALA A 178 4.05 10.85 -16.29
N SER A 179 4.41 9.53 -16.23
CA SER A 179 3.95 8.59 -15.20
C SER A 179 2.43 8.52 -15.04
N THR A 180 1.70 8.73 -16.15
CA THR A 180 0.23 8.81 -16.17
C THR A 180 -0.35 7.68 -17.02
N TYR A 181 -1.31 6.94 -16.44
CA TYR A 181 -2.15 6.00 -17.15
C TYR A 181 -3.54 6.64 -17.35
N PHE A 182 -3.96 6.80 -18.61
CA PHE A 182 -5.30 7.26 -18.96
C PHE A 182 -6.24 6.07 -19.01
N ILE A 183 -7.36 6.18 -18.31
CA ILE A 183 -8.36 5.10 -18.21
C ILE A 183 -9.29 5.22 -19.41
N GLU A 184 -9.16 4.32 -20.37
CA GLU A 184 -10.02 4.29 -21.56
C GLU A 184 -11.43 3.75 -21.24
N PRO A 185 -12.47 4.30 -21.84
CA PRO A 185 -13.84 3.83 -21.62
C PRO A 185 -14.01 2.35 -21.99
N GLY A 186 -14.48 1.55 -21.02
CA GLY A 186 -14.72 0.12 -21.21
C GLY A 186 -13.48 -0.78 -21.13
N GLU A 187 -12.27 -0.22 -21.03
CA GLU A 187 -11.05 -0.99 -20.78
C GLU A 187 -10.95 -1.39 -19.30
N LYS A 188 -10.59 -2.65 -19.06
CA LYS A 188 -10.28 -3.11 -17.71
C LYS A 188 -8.80 -2.95 -17.39
N ALA A 189 -8.49 -2.54 -16.16
CA ALA A 189 -7.11 -2.46 -15.69
C ALA A 189 -6.97 -2.94 -14.24
N LEU A 190 -5.84 -3.55 -13.93
CA LEU A 190 -5.37 -3.78 -12.56
C LEU A 190 -4.16 -2.87 -12.30
N VAL A 191 -4.32 -1.93 -11.39
CA VAL A 191 -3.34 -0.89 -11.10
C VAL A 191 -2.68 -1.17 -9.76
N ASN A 192 -1.41 -1.56 -9.75
CA ASN A 192 -0.64 -1.60 -8.52
C ASN A 192 -0.10 -0.20 -8.22
N ILE A 193 -0.46 0.34 -7.06
CA ILE A 193 -0.11 1.72 -6.67
C ILE A 193 1.28 1.85 -6.06
N GLY A 194 2.01 0.74 -5.91
CA GLY A 194 3.32 0.70 -5.26
C GLY A 194 3.22 0.73 -3.74
N SER A 195 4.27 1.20 -3.09
CA SER A 195 4.38 1.24 -1.64
C SER A 195 4.87 2.61 -1.16
N VAL A 196 4.23 3.13 -0.12
CA VAL A 196 4.68 4.33 0.58
C VAL A 196 5.94 4.04 1.40
N GLY A 197 5.92 2.97 2.18
CA GLY A 197 6.91 2.72 3.22
C GLY A 197 8.06 1.81 2.82
N GLN A 198 7.89 0.92 1.83
CA GLN A 198 8.91 -0.06 1.45
C GLN A 198 8.85 -0.39 -0.06
N PRO A 199 9.17 0.53 -0.98
CA PRO A 199 9.22 0.26 -2.41
C PRO A 199 10.15 -0.91 -2.75
N ARG A 200 9.80 -1.71 -3.79
CA ARG A 200 10.55 -2.92 -4.20
C ARG A 200 10.85 -2.96 -5.69
N ASP A 201 10.91 -1.82 -6.33
CA ASP A 201 11.16 -1.68 -7.76
C ASP A 201 12.50 -0.99 -8.07
N GLY A 202 13.38 -0.89 -7.07
CA GLY A 202 14.71 -0.28 -7.17
C GLY A 202 14.73 1.24 -6.96
N ASP A 203 13.58 1.87 -6.72
CA ASP A 203 13.46 3.28 -6.39
C ASP A 203 13.16 3.44 -4.89
N VAL A 204 14.05 4.08 -4.15
CA VAL A 204 13.92 4.28 -2.69
C VAL A 204 12.83 5.28 -2.30
N ARG A 205 12.34 6.07 -3.25
CA ARG A 205 11.31 7.09 -3.01
C ARG A 205 9.96 6.43 -2.76
N ALA A 206 9.20 6.95 -1.81
CA ALA A 206 7.82 6.54 -1.57
C ALA A 206 6.99 6.64 -2.85
N CYS A 207 6.14 5.65 -3.09
CA CYS A 207 5.23 5.60 -4.24
C CYS A 207 3.78 5.67 -3.77
N TYR A 208 3.00 6.50 -4.44
CA TYR A 208 1.56 6.58 -4.29
C TYR A 208 0.90 7.03 -5.61
N VAL A 209 -0.43 7.05 -5.65
CA VAL A 209 -1.19 7.40 -6.85
C VAL A 209 -2.21 8.49 -6.56
N LEU A 210 -2.36 9.42 -7.50
CA LEU A 210 -3.54 10.30 -7.60
C LEU A 210 -4.48 9.72 -8.68
N LEU A 211 -5.71 9.40 -8.28
CA LEU A 211 -6.78 9.03 -9.19
C LEU A 211 -7.65 10.26 -9.44
N ASP A 212 -7.56 10.80 -10.64
CA ASP A 212 -8.49 11.83 -11.12
C ASP A 212 -9.71 11.13 -11.74
N THR A 213 -10.86 11.34 -11.11
CA THR A 213 -12.12 10.71 -11.53
C THR A 213 -12.95 11.62 -12.47
N ASP A 214 -12.32 12.57 -13.18
CA ASP A 214 -13.00 13.39 -14.18
C ASP A 214 -13.67 12.47 -15.23
N PRO A 215 -15.00 12.50 -15.40
CA PRO A 215 -15.69 11.61 -16.34
C PRO A 215 -15.24 11.79 -17.80
N GLY A 216 -14.68 12.95 -18.15
CA GLY A 216 -14.20 13.25 -19.50
C GLY A 216 -12.80 12.69 -19.78
N ALA A 217 -11.97 12.49 -18.74
CA ALA A 217 -10.58 12.03 -18.88
C ALA A 217 -10.06 11.43 -17.56
N PRO A 218 -10.63 10.31 -17.09
CA PRO A 218 -10.19 9.69 -15.86
C PRO A 218 -8.75 9.16 -16.02
N ARG A 219 -7.91 9.36 -14.98
CA ARG A 219 -6.49 9.03 -15.08
C ARG A 219 -5.87 8.70 -13.73
N VAL A 220 -4.80 7.92 -13.79
CA VAL A 220 -3.98 7.51 -12.66
C VAL A 220 -2.60 8.15 -12.80
N VAL A 221 -2.20 8.99 -11.87
CA VAL A 221 -0.90 9.66 -11.87
C VAL A 221 -0.03 9.06 -10.77
N TYR A 222 1.05 8.38 -11.13
CA TYR A 222 2.03 7.87 -10.17
C TYR A 222 2.93 9.00 -9.67
N ARG A 223 3.12 9.04 -8.36
CA ARG A 223 3.97 10.02 -7.68
C ARG A 223 5.11 9.33 -6.95
N ARG A 224 6.31 9.90 -7.04
CA ARG A 224 7.51 9.43 -6.33
C ARG A 224 8.02 10.54 -5.44
N ILE A 225 7.99 10.32 -4.14
CA ILE A 225 8.27 11.33 -3.12
C ILE A 225 9.53 10.97 -2.35
N ALA A 226 10.52 11.85 -2.40
CA ALA A 226 11.71 11.72 -1.57
C ALA A 226 11.34 11.95 -0.09
N TYR A 227 11.92 11.13 0.77
CA TYR A 227 11.80 11.25 2.22
C TYR A 227 13.14 10.90 2.86
N ASP A 228 13.29 11.11 4.16
CA ASP A 228 14.48 10.74 4.89
C ASP A 228 14.51 9.23 5.14
N VAL A 229 15.04 8.49 4.16
CA VAL A 229 15.20 7.03 4.20
C VAL A 229 16.12 6.64 5.37
N GLU A 230 17.20 7.42 5.58
CA GLU A 230 18.20 7.09 6.58
C GLU A 230 17.65 7.24 8.01
N ALA A 231 16.83 8.24 8.28
CA ALA A 231 16.17 8.37 9.58
C ALA A 231 15.31 7.13 9.91
N THR A 232 14.56 6.60 8.93
CA THR A 232 13.79 5.36 9.16
C THR A 232 14.69 4.14 9.29
N ALA A 233 15.72 4.02 8.46
CA ALA A 233 16.68 2.90 8.52
C ALA A 233 17.41 2.84 9.86
N MET A 234 17.90 3.98 10.35
CA MET A 234 18.55 4.08 11.67
C MET A 234 17.59 3.73 12.82
N ALA A 235 16.32 4.13 12.72
CA ALA A 235 15.32 3.79 13.73
C ALA A 235 15.00 2.27 13.73
N ILE A 236 15.00 1.61 12.57
CA ILE A 236 14.91 0.14 12.48
C ILE A 236 16.12 -0.51 13.14
N GLU A 237 17.33 -0.06 12.80
CA GLU A 237 18.60 -0.61 13.34
C GLU A 237 18.74 -0.42 14.86
N ALA A 238 18.18 0.66 15.40
CA ALA A 238 18.15 0.92 16.83
C ALA A 238 17.14 0.04 17.60
N ASN A 239 16.21 -0.63 16.89
CA ASN A 239 15.21 -1.49 17.53
C ASN A 239 15.67 -2.95 17.53
N PRO A 240 15.98 -3.55 18.68
CA PRO A 240 16.53 -4.92 18.76
C PRO A 240 15.53 -6.00 18.28
N ASN A 241 14.26 -5.68 18.16
CA ASN A 241 13.21 -6.60 17.71
C ASN A 241 12.99 -6.57 16.18
N LEU A 242 13.54 -5.57 15.49
CA LEU A 242 13.46 -5.47 14.04
C LEU A 242 14.78 -5.96 13.41
N ASP A 243 14.65 -6.72 12.33
CA ASP A 243 15.81 -7.25 11.62
C ASP A 243 16.51 -6.13 10.82
N HIS A 244 17.83 -5.99 10.95
CA HIS A 244 18.63 -5.00 10.21
C HIS A 244 18.45 -5.06 8.69
N TYR A 245 18.12 -6.22 8.15
CA TYR A 245 17.79 -6.39 6.73
C TYR A 245 16.61 -5.49 6.28
N LEU A 246 15.69 -5.14 7.18
CA LEU A 246 14.58 -4.24 6.86
C LEU A 246 15.08 -2.82 6.57
N ALA A 247 16.11 -2.35 7.28
CA ALA A 247 16.77 -1.07 7.00
C ALA A 247 17.57 -1.10 5.68
N GLU A 248 18.31 -2.19 5.45
CA GLU A 248 19.07 -2.39 4.21
C GLU A 248 18.14 -2.35 2.97
N ARG A 249 16.97 -2.98 3.05
CA ARG A 249 15.97 -2.97 1.98
C ARG A 249 15.48 -1.57 1.63
N LEU A 250 15.27 -0.70 2.62
CA LEU A 250 14.85 0.68 2.38
C LEU A 250 15.92 1.46 1.60
N ARG A 251 17.20 1.28 1.97
CA ARG A 251 18.32 1.92 1.28
C ARG A 251 18.48 1.46 -0.16
N LEU A 252 17.98 0.28 -0.50
CA LEU A 252 18.10 -0.33 -1.83
C LEU A 252 16.81 -0.29 -2.66
N GLY A 253 15.67 0.09 -2.08
CA GLY A 253 14.38 0.02 -2.76
C GLY A 253 13.95 -1.42 -3.12
N ARG A 254 14.13 -2.40 -2.16
CA ARG A 254 13.94 -3.84 -2.41
C ARG A 254 13.01 -4.49 -1.38
#